data_471e15df23dc534af0ccdc18f8b92e90
#
_entry.id   471e15df23dc534af0ccdc18f8b92e90
#
_cell.length_a   1.000
_cell.length_b   1.000
_cell.length_c   1.000
_cell.angle_alpha   90.00
_cell.angle_beta   90.00
_cell.angle_gamma   90.00
#
_symmetry.space_group_name_H-M   'P 1'
#
loop_
_entity.id
_entity.type
_entity.pdbx_description
1 polymer ?
#
loop_
_entity_poly.entity_id
_entity_poly.type
_entity_poly.pdbx_seq_one_letter_code
_entity_poly.pdbx_strand_id
1 'polypeptide(L)'
;MTGEETVARRLDGKVVGASIREALGPRIAAFRGATGRPPGLGIVLAGNDGGSEIYVRNKVKACDELGMMADLRRFSEAASVDEVLDCVRRFNEADEIDGILVQSPLPSGMGRDAEPRVFGTIDPDKDVDGFHAVNVGRLVQREPGLAPCTPSGIVEMLDQYEIPIEGRHAVVIGRSDIVGKPMAMLLLHRSATVTICHSRTVDLPGVAAAADILVAAIGRPGFVSRDLSLIHISEPTRRTPISYAV
;
A
#
# COMPACT_ATOMS: atom_id res chain seq x y z
N MET A 1 -28.35 18.52 28.31
CA MET A 1 -27.14 17.89 27.75
C MET A 1 -27.31 17.90 26.24
N THR A 2 -26.67 18.87 25.59
CA THR A 2 -26.73 19.10 24.14
C THR A 2 -25.98 17.97 23.45
N GLY A 3 -26.72 17.14 22.69
CA GLY A 3 -26.11 16.13 21.84
C GLY A 3 -25.32 16.83 20.73
N GLU A 4 -23.99 16.80 20.81
CA GLU A 4 -23.16 17.10 19.66
C GLU A 4 -23.44 16.04 18.59
N GLU A 5 -24.06 16.45 17.49
CA GLU A 5 -24.12 15.65 16.28
C GLU A 5 -22.66 15.38 15.83
N THR A 6 -22.19 14.17 16.00
CA THR A 6 -20.87 13.75 15.53
C THR A 6 -20.91 13.68 14.01
N VAL A 7 -20.53 14.76 13.36
CA VAL A 7 -20.36 14.80 11.90
C VAL A 7 -19.20 13.87 11.51
N ALA A 8 -19.43 12.98 10.56
CA ALA A 8 -18.40 12.09 10.05
C ALA A 8 -17.22 12.89 9.48
N ARG A 9 -16.00 12.64 9.99
CA ARG A 9 -14.78 13.28 9.52
C ARG A 9 -14.22 12.50 8.34
N ARG A 10 -14.03 13.16 7.20
CA ARG A 10 -13.37 12.58 6.04
C ARG A 10 -11.84 12.60 6.23
N LEU A 11 -11.20 11.45 6.04
CA LEU A 11 -9.73 11.36 5.96
C LEU A 11 -9.32 11.61 4.51
N ASP A 12 -8.56 12.68 4.26
CA ASP A 12 -8.13 13.05 2.90
C ASP A 12 -6.67 12.64 2.65
N GLY A 13 -6.49 11.57 1.90
CA GLY A 13 -5.16 11.07 1.53
C GLY A 13 -4.33 12.04 0.67
N LYS A 14 -4.96 13.03 0.01
CA LYS A 14 -4.20 14.07 -0.73
C LYS A 14 -3.46 15.01 0.21
N VAL A 15 -4.09 15.36 1.33
CA VAL A 15 -3.47 16.18 2.38
C VAL A 15 -2.29 15.44 2.99
N VAL A 16 -2.49 14.18 3.36
CA VAL A 16 -1.43 13.32 3.90
C VAL A 16 -0.28 13.14 2.90
N GLY A 17 -0.59 12.84 1.65
CA GLY A 17 0.43 12.72 0.60
C GLY A 17 1.19 14.01 0.30
N ALA A 18 0.57 15.19 0.46
CA ALA A 18 1.26 16.47 0.32
C ALA A 18 2.26 16.68 1.48
N SER A 19 1.83 16.44 2.71
CA SER A 19 2.68 16.51 3.91
C SER A 19 3.89 15.58 3.82
N ILE A 20 3.70 14.33 3.37
CA ILE A 20 4.80 13.38 3.18
C ILE A 20 5.79 13.91 2.13
N ARG A 21 5.31 14.42 0.99
CA ARG A 21 6.19 14.96 -0.06
C ARG A 21 7.00 16.15 0.43
N GLU A 22 6.40 17.05 1.19
CA GLU A 22 7.11 18.18 1.81
C GLU A 22 8.23 17.71 2.73
N ALA A 23 7.96 16.71 3.58
CA ALA A 23 8.94 16.11 4.49
C ALA A 23 10.09 15.37 3.76
N LEU A 24 9.89 14.92 2.53
CA LEU A 24 10.91 14.25 1.73
C LEU A 24 11.94 15.22 1.14
N GLY A 25 11.59 16.47 0.89
CA GLY A 25 12.49 17.45 0.27
C GLY A 25 13.87 17.55 0.93
N PRO A 26 13.96 17.80 2.25
CA PRO A 26 15.25 17.85 2.96
C PRO A 26 16.03 16.53 2.90
N ARG A 27 15.35 15.39 2.93
CA ARG A 27 15.98 14.05 2.87
C ARG A 27 16.60 13.80 1.48
N ILE A 28 15.91 14.19 0.41
CA ILE A 28 16.42 14.09 -0.96
C ILE A 28 17.63 15.01 -1.16
N ALA A 29 17.58 16.23 -0.62
CA ALA A 29 18.72 17.15 -0.66
C ALA A 29 19.94 16.59 0.08
N ALA A 30 19.75 16.00 1.26
CA ALA A 30 20.82 15.35 2.01
C ALA A 30 21.42 14.15 1.25
N PHE A 31 20.57 13.32 0.61
CA PHE A 31 21.02 12.20 -0.22
C PHE A 31 21.88 12.70 -1.39
N ARG A 32 21.41 13.74 -2.11
CA ARG A 32 22.20 14.37 -3.18
C ARG A 32 23.54 14.88 -2.71
N GLY A 33 23.56 15.52 -1.54
CA GLY A 33 24.82 16.03 -0.95
C GLY A 33 25.80 14.92 -0.63
N ALA A 34 25.31 13.77 -0.17
CA ALA A 34 26.15 12.64 0.20
C ALA A 34 26.62 11.80 -1.00
N THR A 35 25.79 11.66 -2.04
CA THR A 35 26.06 10.73 -3.17
C THR A 35 26.46 11.43 -4.46
N GLY A 36 26.26 12.76 -4.57
CA GLY A 36 26.49 13.53 -5.81
C GLY A 36 25.42 13.31 -6.89
N ARG A 37 24.39 12.48 -6.66
CA ARG A 37 23.31 12.18 -7.59
C ARG A 37 21.93 12.19 -6.91
N PRO A 38 20.83 12.35 -7.65
CA PRO A 38 19.49 12.17 -7.09
C PRO A 38 19.21 10.70 -6.73
N PRO A 39 18.27 10.43 -5.81
CA PRO A 39 17.73 9.08 -5.63
C PRO A 39 17.09 8.58 -6.92
N GLY A 40 17.30 7.30 -7.25
CA GLY A 40 16.82 6.67 -8.48
C GLY A 40 15.77 5.60 -8.22
N LEU A 41 14.64 5.67 -8.95
CA LEU A 41 13.57 4.68 -8.93
C LEU A 41 13.46 3.99 -10.29
N GLY A 42 13.75 2.69 -10.33
CA GLY A 42 13.47 1.82 -11.48
C GLY A 42 12.00 1.39 -11.45
N ILE A 43 11.28 1.65 -12.53
CA ILE A 43 9.86 1.31 -12.65
C ILE A 43 9.67 0.38 -13.84
N VAL A 44 9.02 -0.76 -13.60
CA VAL A 44 8.61 -1.69 -14.66
C VAL A 44 7.09 -1.65 -14.80
N LEU A 45 6.61 -1.43 -16.02
CA LEU A 45 5.21 -1.52 -16.40
C LEU A 45 5.07 -2.50 -17.55
N ALA A 46 4.31 -3.57 -17.37
CA ALA A 46 4.01 -4.54 -18.42
C ALA A 46 2.51 -4.59 -18.71
N GLY A 47 2.14 -4.65 -19.98
CA GLY A 47 0.77 -4.65 -20.45
C GLY A 47 0.17 -3.27 -20.64
N ASN A 48 -1.16 -3.23 -20.80
CA ASN A 48 -1.92 -2.05 -21.18
C ASN A 48 -3.06 -1.73 -20.20
N ASP A 49 -2.95 -2.18 -18.94
CA ASP A 49 -3.98 -1.89 -17.92
C ASP A 49 -4.06 -0.39 -17.64
N GLY A 50 -5.23 0.20 -17.87
CA GLY A 50 -5.44 1.64 -17.73
C GLY A 50 -5.25 2.16 -16.30
N GLY A 51 -5.52 1.33 -15.30
CA GLY A 51 -5.29 1.66 -13.89
C GLY A 51 -3.79 1.76 -13.61
N SER A 52 -3.04 0.75 -14.01
CA SER A 52 -1.58 0.69 -13.90
C SER A 52 -0.88 1.87 -14.58
N GLU A 53 -1.35 2.25 -15.77
CA GLU A 53 -0.84 3.43 -16.51
C GLU A 53 -1.01 4.74 -15.71
N ILE A 54 -2.17 4.93 -15.10
CA ILE A 54 -2.42 6.12 -14.26
C ILE A 54 -1.50 6.13 -13.04
N TYR A 55 -1.35 5.00 -12.36
CA TYR A 55 -0.49 4.88 -11.18
C TYR A 55 0.98 5.15 -11.52
N VAL A 56 1.49 4.53 -12.58
CA VAL A 56 2.89 4.73 -13.01
C VAL A 56 3.14 6.18 -13.43
N ARG A 57 2.23 6.78 -14.21
CA ARG A 57 2.33 8.19 -14.59
C ARG A 57 2.40 9.11 -13.37
N ASN A 58 1.58 8.86 -12.35
CA ASN A 58 1.58 9.65 -11.13
C ASN A 58 2.87 9.46 -10.32
N LYS A 59 3.44 8.24 -10.30
CA LYS A 59 4.72 7.96 -9.65
C LYS A 59 5.88 8.67 -10.35
N VAL A 60 5.95 8.60 -11.68
CA VAL A 60 6.97 9.31 -12.47
C VAL A 60 6.87 10.81 -12.24
N LYS A 61 5.66 11.36 -12.29
CA LYS A 61 5.43 12.78 -12.02
C LYS A 61 5.89 13.18 -10.61
N ALA A 62 5.60 12.36 -9.60
CA ALA A 62 6.05 12.62 -8.22
C ALA A 62 7.57 12.57 -8.08
N CYS A 63 8.26 11.67 -8.78
CA CYS A 63 9.71 11.64 -8.83
C CYS A 63 10.27 12.93 -9.43
N ASP A 64 9.72 13.39 -10.55
CA ASP A 64 10.12 14.62 -11.21
C ASP A 64 9.92 15.85 -10.30
N GLU A 65 8.74 15.99 -9.69
CA GLU A 65 8.43 17.07 -8.75
C GLU A 65 9.36 17.10 -7.53
N LEU A 66 9.83 15.94 -7.07
CA LEU A 66 10.73 15.79 -5.93
C LEU A 66 12.21 15.86 -6.34
N GLY A 67 12.50 15.93 -7.63
CA GLY A 67 13.88 15.93 -8.15
C GLY A 67 14.57 14.57 -7.96
N MET A 68 13.82 13.48 -7.98
CA MET A 68 14.32 12.10 -8.06
C MET A 68 14.46 11.67 -9.52
N MET A 69 15.32 10.69 -9.79
CA MET A 69 15.38 10.05 -11.11
C MET A 69 14.33 8.93 -11.17
N ALA A 70 13.61 8.83 -12.28
CA ALA A 70 12.73 7.70 -12.59
C ALA A 70 13.16 7.05 -13.91
N ASP A 71 13.56 5.78 -13.88
CA ASP A 71 13.82 4.97 -15.09
C ASP A 71 12.62 4.05 -15.33
N LEU A 72 11.75 4.44 -16.27
CA LEU A 72 10.54 3.69 -16.60
C LEU A 72 10.80 2.77 -17.80
N ARG A 73 10.68 1.45 -17.57
CA ARG A 73 10.72 0.42 -18.60
C ARG A 73 9.32 -0.11 -18.89
N ARG A 74 8.94 -0.06 -20.16
CA ARG A 74 7.62 -0.51 -20.62
C ARG A 74 7.75 -1.79 -21.44
N PHE A 75 6.88 -2.74 -21.14
CA PHE A 75 6.78 -4.00 -21.84
C PHE A 75 5.37 -4.14 -22.42
N SER A 76 5.28 -4.72 -23.59
CA SER A 76 3.98 -4.99 -24.23
C SER A 76 3.22 -6.09 -23.50
N GLU A 77 1.93 -6.23 -23.79
CA GLU A 77 1.09 -7.33 -23.31
C GLU A 77 1.64 -8.71 -23.71
N ALA A 78 2.36 -8.78 -24.85
CA ALA A 78 2.94 -10.00 -25.38
C ALA A 78 4.38 -10.28 -24.89
N ALA A 79 4.95 -9.43 -24.04
CA ALA A 79 6.28 -9.65 -23.53
C ALA A 79 6.34 -10.90 -22.64
N SER A 80 7.47 -11.58 -22.67
CA SER A 80 7.72 -12.73 -21.82
C SER A 80 8.09 -12.31 -20.39
N VAL A 81 7.84 -13.18 -19.42
CA VAL A 81 8.29 -12.94 -18.05
C VAL A 81 9.81 -12.82 -17.96
N ASP A 82 10.56 -13.52 -18.83
CA ASP A 82 12.01 -13.50 -18.81
C ASP A 82 12.59 -12.14 -19.23
N GLU A 83 11.93 -11.42 -20.17
CA GLU A 83 12.31 -10.04 -20.50
C GLU A 83 12.14 -9.10 -19.31
N VAL A 84 11.08 -9.27 -18.52
CA VAL A 84 10.86 -8.51 -17.28
C VAL A 84 11.89 -8.87 -16.22
N LEU A 85 12.19 -10.15 -16.02
CA LEU A 85 13.22 -10.63 -15.10
C LEU A 85 14.59 -10.05 -15.43
N ASP A 86 14.96 -10.03 -16.72
CA ASP A 86 16.24 -9.45 -17.16
C ASP A 86 16.31 -7.93 -16.94
N CYS A 87 15.19 -7.24 -17.05
CA CYS A 87 15.12 -5.82 -16.70
C CYS A 87 15.32 -5.60 -15.18
N VAL A 88 14.67 -6.40 -14.36
CA VAL A 88 14.82 -6.32 -12.89
C VAL A 88 16.26 -6.63 -12.47
N ARG A 89 16.91 -7.64 -13.06
CA ARG A 89 18.33 -7.94 -12.79
C ARG A 89 19.24 -6.76 -13.12
N ARG A 90 19.02 -6.09 -14.28
CA ARG A 90 19.77 -4.87 -14.62
C ARG A 90 19.54 -3.74 -13.63
N PHE A 91 18.31 -3.55 -13.12
CA PHE A 91 18.05 -2.57 -12.10
C PHE A 91 18.70 -2.92 -10.75
N ASN A 92 18.77 -4.19 -10.38
CA ASN A 92 19.48 -4.63 -9.18
C ASN A 92 20.99 -4.26 -9.24
N GLU A 93 21.61 -4.41 -10.43
CA GLU A 93 23.04 -4.15 -10.67
C GLU A 93 23.37 -2.66 -10.89
N ALA A 94 22.36 -1.82 -11.18
CA ALA A 94 22.58 -0.42 -11.50
C ALA A 94 22.78 0.42 -10.22
N ASP A 95 23.92 1.07 -10.09
CA ASP A 95 24.28 1.91 -8.94
C ASP A 95 23.42 3.17 -8.83
N GLU A 96 22.86 3.63 -9.96
CA GLU A 96 21.95 4.77 -10.01
C GLU A 96 20.51 4.44 -9.59
N ILE A 97 20.16 3.16 -9.42
CA ILE A 97 18.83 2.72 -8.99
C ILE A 97 18.86 2.33 -7.51
N ASP A 98 18.21 3.11 -6.68
CA ASP A 98 18.11 2.88 -5.24
C ASP A 98 16.84 2.11 -4.83
N GLY A 99 15.83 2.11 -5.70
CA GLY A 99 14.58 1.40 -5.48
C GLY A 99 14.00 0.85 -6.77
N ILE A 100 13.33 -0.29 -6.69
CA ILE A 100 12.71 -0.97 -7.84
C ILE A 100 11.24 -1.21 -7.54
N LEU A 101 10.39 -0.88 -8.51
CA LEU A 101 8.96 -1.07 -8.49
C LEU A 101 8.51 -1.79 -9.75
N VAL A 102 7.82 -2.91 -9.59
CA VAL A 102 7.14 -3.59 -10.69
C VAL A 102 5.65 -3.44 -10.50
N GLN A 103 5.02 -2.68 -11.40
CA GLN A 103 3.59 -2.40 -11.29
C GLN A 103 2.75 -3.66 -11.52
N SER A 104 2.02 -4.06 -10.50
CA SER A 104 1.01 -5.15 -10.55
C SER A 104 -0.36 -4.57 -10.99
N PRO A 105 -1.19 -5.36 -11.71
CA PRO A 105 -0.93 -6.74 -12.11
C PRO A 105 -0.05 -6.86 -13.36
N LEU A 106 0.72 -7.94 -13.44
CA LEU A 106 1.39 -8.33 -14.67
C LEU A 106 0.42 -8.98 -15.65
N PRO A 107 0.68 -8.93 -16.99
CA PRO A 107 -0.15 -9.60 -17.98
C PRO A 107 -0.38 -11.07 -17.67
N SER A 108 -1.63 -11.50 -17.77
CA SER A 108 -2.02 -12.91 -17.49
C SER A 108 -1.31 -13.91 -18.41
N GLY A 109 -0.91 -13.49 -19.60
CA GLY A 109 -0.12 -14.28 -20.56
C GLY A 109 1.26 -14.68 -20.06
N MET A 110 1.81 -13.99 -19.07
CA MET A 110 3.10 -14.31 -18.44
C MET A 110 3.04 -15.52 -17.49
N GLY A 111 1.82 -16.01 -17.15
CA GLY A 111 1.62 -17.13 -16.25
C GLY A 111 1.31 -16.71 -14.82
N ARG A 112 0.75 -17.65 -14.04
CA ARG A 112 0.30 -17.38 -12.66
C ARG A 112 1.43 -17.17 -11.66
N ASP A 113 2.61 -17.63 -11.96
CA ASP A 113 3.82 -17.52 -11.15
C ASP A 113 4.72 -16.34 -11.54
N ALA A 114 4.30 -15.53 -12.51
CA ALA A 114 5.08 -14.40 -13.00
C ALA A 114 5.38 -13.38 -11.89
N GLU A 115 4.35 -12.90 -11.19
CA GLU A 115 4.54 -11.94 -10.11
C GLU A 115 5.44 -12.46 -8.98
N PRO A 116 5.20 -13.65 -8.40
CA PRO A 116 6.11 -14.21 -7.40
C PRO A 116 7.56 -14.34 -7.88
N ARG A 117 7.78 -14.74 -9.14
CA ARG A 117 9.12 -14.84 -9.72
C ARG A 117 9.79 -13.48 -9.86
N VAL A 118 9.03 -12.49 -10.37
CA VAL A 118 9.54 -11.14 -10.61
C VAL A 118 9.83 -10.44 -9.28
N PHE A 119 8.90 -10.46 -8.32
CA PHE A 119 9.12 -9.87 -6.99
C PHE A 119 10.27 -10.55 -6.24
N GLY A 120 10.38 -11.88 -6.35
CA GLY A 120 11.49 -12.63 -5.75
C GLY A 120 12.86 -12.43 -6.43
N THR A 121 12.91 -11.71 -7.57
CA THR A 121 14.16 -11.35 -8.26
C THR A 121 14.65 -9.94 -7.87
N ILE A 122 13.77 -9.08 -7.36
CA ILE A 122 14.16 -7.75 -6.87
C ILE A 122 15.10 -7.92 -5.66
N ASP A 123 16.16 -7.13 -5.61
CA ASP A 123 16.98 -7.05 -4.39
C ASP A 123 16.11 -6.59 -3.21
N PRO A 124 16.03 -7.33 -2.10
CA PRO A 124 15.21 -6.96 -0.95
C PRO A 124 15.44 -5.55 -0.42
N ASP A 125 16.64 -5.03 -0.56
CA ASP A 125 16.99 -3.68 -0.11
C ASP A 125 16.60 -2.59 -1.13
N LYS A 126 16.25 -2.98 -2.37
CA LYS A 126 15.69 -2.12 -3.41
C LYS A 126 14.17 -2.32 -3.64
N ASP A 127 13.55 -3.29 -2.99
CA ASP A 127 12.12 -3.64 -3.13
C ASP A 127 11.22 -2.60 -2.43
N VAL A 128 10.92 -1.50 -3.11
CA VAL A 128 10.15 -0.39 -2.49
C VAL A 128 8.69 -0.70 -2.23
N ASP A 129 8.14 -1.76 -2.82
CA ASP A 129 6.78 -2.23 -2.55
C ASP A 129 6.71 -3.24 -1.40
N GLY A 130 7.85 -3.77 -0.94
CA GLY A 130 7.94 -4.74 0.15
C GLY A 130 7.28 -6.09 -0.15
N PHE A 131 7.27 -6.53 -1.41
CA PHE A 131 6.64 -7.78 -1.84
C PHE A 131 7.59 -8.96 -1.86
N HIS A 132 8.91 -8.72 -1.80
CA HIS A 132 9.89 -9.78 -1.70
C HIS A 132 9.72 -10.56 -0.40
N ALA A 133 9.86 -11.90 -0.45
CA ALA A 133 9.61 -12.77 0.70
C ALA A 133 10.46 -12.40 1.94
N VAL A 134 11.66 -11.88 1.75
CA VAL A 134 12.52 -11.38 2.84
C VAL A 134 11.85 -10.19 3.53
N ASN A 135 11.33 -9.20 2.79
CA ASN A 135 10.67 -8.04 3.37
C ASN A 135 9.34 -8.40 4.03
N VAL A 136 8.60 -9.36 3.46
CA VAL A 136 7.41 -9.93 4.10
C VAL A 136 7.78 -10.61 5.42
N GLY A 137 8.89 -11.35 5.46
CA GLY A 137 9.42 -11.97 6.69
C GLY A 137 9.83 -10.91 7.72
N ARG A 138 10.58 -9.89 7.31
CA ARG A 138 10.95 -8.73 8.16
C ARG A 138 9.71 -8.05 8.74
N LEU A 139 8.69 -7.80 7.90
CA LEU A 139 7.42 -7.22 8.35
C LEU A 139 6.77 -8.10 9.43
N VAL A 140 6.65 -9.40 9.23
CA VAL A 140 6.02 -10.31 10.21
C VAL A 140 6.80 -10.33 11.53
N GLN A 141 8.13 -10.31 11.47
CA GLN A 141 9.02 -10.36 12.64
C GLN A 141 9.22 -8.98 13.30
N ARG A 142 8.64 -7.92 12.75
CA ARG A 142 8.83 -6.54 13.19
C ARG A 142 10.29 -6.09 13.08
N GLU A 143 11.04 -6.63 12.12
CA GLU A 143 12.38 -6.19 11.82
C GLU A 143 12.39 -5.00 10.86
N PRO A 144 13.46 -4.19 10.86
CA PRO A 144 13.62 -3.10 9.88
C PRO A 144 13.57 -3.62 8.45
N GLY A 145 12.79 -3.01 7.60
CA GLY A 145 12.65 -3.37 6.19
C GLY A 145 11.64 -2.48 5.48
N LEU A 146 11.51 -2.72 4.18
CA LEU A 146 10.52 -2.06 3.35
C LEU A 146 9.16 -2.75 3.52
N ALA A 147 8.10 -1.96 3.65
CA ALA A 147 6.73 -2.46 3.82
C ALA A 147 5.84 -1.96 2.68
N PRO A 148 4.78 -2.70 2.31
CA PRO A 148 3.89 -2.32 1.23
C PRO A 148 3.31 -0.92 1.40
N CYS A 149 3.38 -0.12 0.31
CA CYS A 149 3.05 1.30 0.34
C CYS A 149 1.60 1.59 0.69
N THR A 150 0.63 0.80 0.17
CA THR A 150 -0.79 1.01 0.44
C THR A 150 -1.14 0.80 1.92
N PRO A 151 -0.79 -0.31 2.57
CA PRO A 151 -1.00 -0.49 4.01
C PRO A 151 -0.26 0.56 4.85
N SER A 152 0.98 0.89 4.49
CA SER A 152 1.75 1.92 5.20
C SER A 152 1.09 3.30 5.11
N GLY A 153 0.57 3.65 3.94
CA GLY A 153 -0.17 4.89 3.74
C GLY A 153 -1.47 4.97 4.54
N ILE A 154 -2.15 3.83 4.77
CA ILE A 154 -3.33 3.77 5.63
C ILE A 154 -2.94 4.03 7.09
N VAL A 155 -1.87 3.41 7.58
CA VAL A 155 -1.38 3.63 8.96
C VAL A 155 -0.95 5.09 9.13
N GLU A 156 -0.20 5.65 8.17
CA GLU A 156 0.21 7.06 8.17
C GLU A 156 -1.01 7.99 8.22
N MET A 157 -2.08 7.64 7.48
CA MET A 157 -3.33 8.40 7.51
C MET A 157 -3.98 8.36 8.90
N LEU A 158 -4.03 7.18 9.52
CA LEU A 158 -4.56 7.05 10.89
C LEU A 158 -3.77 7.90 11.87
N ASP A 159 -2.43 7.90 11.75
CA ASP A 159 -1.54 8.67 12.62
C ASP A 159 -1.71 10.18 12.43
N GLN A 160 -1.70 10.69 11.19
CA GLN A 160 -1.84 12.13 10.94
C GLN A 160 -3.23 12.67 11.33
N TYR A 161 -4.24 11.83 11.32
CA TYR A 161 -5.58 12.19 11.79
C TYR A 161 -5.81 11.88 13.27
N GLU A 162 -4.76 11.45 13.99
CA GLU A 162 -4.80 11.12 15.42
C GLU A 162 -5.84 10.06 15.78
N ILE A 163 -6.03 9.08 14.88
CA ILE A 163 -6.95 7.96 15.12
C ILE A 163 -6.23 6.90 15.96
N PRO A 164 -6.70 6.61 17.16
CA PRO A 164 -6.05 5.64 18.03
C PRO A 164 -6.15 4.22 17.45
N ILE A 165 -5.02 3.54 17.35
CA ILE A 165 -4.93 2.15 16.87
C ILE A 165 -4.76 1.17 18.05
N GLU A 166 -3.96 1.56 19.04
CA GLU A 166 -3.69 0.74 20.22
C GLU A 166 -4.97 0.36 20.97
N GLY A 167 -5.10 -0.93 21.28
CA GLY A 167 -6.25 -1.48 21.99
C GLY A 167 -7.55 -1.53 21.18
N ARG A 168 -7.53 -1.17 19.88
CA ARG A 168 -8.70 -1.19 19.00
C ARG A 168 -8.88 -2.54 18.32
N HIS A 169 -10.14 -2.88 18.04
CA HIS A 169 -10.46 -4.01 17.19
C HIS A 169 -10.44 -3.56 15.73
N ALA A 170 -9.46 -4.04 14.98
CA ALA A 170 -9.34 -3.78 13.56
C ALA A 170 -9.80 -4.99 12.73
N VAL A 171 -10.70 -4.76 11.79
CA VAL A 171 -11.17 -5.78 10.84
C VAL A 171 -10.65 -5.42 9.44
N VAL A 172 -9.89 -6.35 8.84
CA VAL A 172 -9.37 -6.23 7.48
C VAL A 172 -10.14 -7.18 6.57
N ILE A 173 -10.91 -6.63 5.63
CA ILE A 173 -11.63 -7.42 4.63
C ILE A 173 -10.74 -7.57 3.40
N GLY A 174 -10.21 -8.75 3.19
CA GLY A 174 -9.24 -9.09 2.15
C GLY A 174 -7.97 -9.70 2.75
N ARG A 175 -7.35 -10.62 1.99
CA ARG A 175 -6.16 -11.35 2.42
C ARG A 175 -5.11 -11.48 1.32
N SER A 176 -5.03 -10.48 0.44
CA SER A 176 -3.99 -10.42 -0.58
C SER A 176 -2.61 -10.29 0.05
N ASP A 177 -1.60 -10.78 -0.65
CA ASP A 177 -0.21 -10.69 -0.20
C ASP A 177 0.31 -9.25 -0.23
N ILE A 178 -0.27 -8.42 -1.10
CA ILE A 178 0.17 -7.04 -1.33
C ILE A 178 -0.53 -5.98 -0.45
N VAL A 179 -1.74 -6.27 0.08
CA VAL A 179 -2.49 -5.30 0.92
C VAL A 179 -3.05 -5.94 2.18
N GLY A 180 -3.90 -6.99 2.08
CA GLY A 180 -4.67 -7.49 3.22
C GLY A 180 -3.81 -8.05 4.35
N LYS A 181 -2.88 -8.94 4.03
CA LYS A 181 -1.95 -9.52 5.02
C LYS A 181 -1.01 -8.46 5.61
N PRO A 182 -0.32 -7.63 4.80
CA PRO A 182 0.54 -6.57 5.34
C PRO A 182 -0.22 -5.56 6.20
N MET A 183 -1.44 -5.19 5.82
CA MET A 183 -2.28 -4.29 6.62
C MET A 183 -2.54 -4.85 8.02
N ALA A 184 -2.88 -6.13 8.08
CA ALA A 184 -3.11 -6.81 9.35
C ALA A 184 -1.85 -6.81 10.23
N MET A 185 -0.67 -7.05 9.66
CA MET A 185 0.59 -7.01 10.39
C MET A 185 0.92 -5.60 10.90
N LEU A 186 0.76 -4.58 10.07
CA LEU A 186 1.01 -3.20 10.50
C LEU A 186 0.08 -2.75 11.63
N LEU A 187 -1.21 -3.10 11.59
CA LEU A 187 -2.14 -2.82 12.67
C LEU A 187 -1.81 -3.62 13.95
N LEU A 188 -1.41 -4.88 13.79
CA LEU A 188 -0.95 -5.70 14.93
C LEU A 188 0.28 -5.08 15.60
N HIS A 189 1.25 -4.58 14.82
CA HIS A 189 2.44 -3.90 15.34
C HIS A 189 2.13 -2.61 16.09
N ARG A 190 0.95 -2.03 15.82
CA ARG A 190 0.42 -0.86 16.53
C ARG A 190 -0.50 -1.26 17.70
N SER A 191 -0.41 -2.51 18.15
CA SER A 191 -1.15 -3.06 19.30
C SER A 191 -2.68 -3.09 19.11
N ALA A 192 -3.17 -3.20 17.86
CA ALA A 192 -4.56 -3.51 17.57
C ALA A 192 -4.84 -5.02 17.76
N THR A 193 -6.07 -5.37 18.13
CA THR A 193 -6.59 -6.73 17.95
C THR A 193 -7.10 -6.85 16.53
N VAL A 194 -6.55 -7.77 15.71
CA VAL A 194 -6.81 -7.81 14.27
C VAL A 194 -7.60 -9.06 13.88
N THR A 195 -8.67 -8.86 13.13
CA THR A 195 -9.43 -9.93 12.45
C THR A 195 -9.30 -9.77 10.94
N ILE A 196 -8.87 -10.83 10.24
CA ILE A 196 -8.83 -10.88 8.78
C ILE A 196 -10.06 -11.62 8.26
N CYS A 197 -10.85 -10.95 7.42
CA CYS A 197 -12.02 -11.50 6.75
C CYS A 197 -11.74 -11.78 5.27
N HIS A 198 -12.41 -12.79 4.74
CA HIS A 198 -12.27 -13.21 3.34
C HIS A 198 -13.57 -13.83 2.81
N SER A 199 -13.59 -14.30 1.56
CA SER A 199 -14.77 -14.84 0.88
C SER A 199 -15.41 -16.08 1.56
N ARG A 200 -14.74 -16.67 2.54
CA ARG A 200 -15.27 -17.81 3.32
C ARG A 200 -15.54 -17.44 4.79
N THR A 201 -15.49 -16.17 5.14
CA THR A 201 -15.83 -15.70 6.49
C THR A 201 -17.35 -15.86 6.69
N VAL A 202 -17.71 -16.52 7.79
CA VAL A 202 -19.11 -16.67 8.20
C VAL A 202 -19.51 -15.38 8.91
N ASP A 203 -20.73 -14.90 8.65
CA ASP A 203 -21.27 -13.67 9.23
C ASP A 203 -20.33 -12.44 9.12
N LEU A 204 -19.89 -12.17 7.89
CA LEU A 204 -19.06 -10.99 7.62
C LEU A 204 -19.68 -9.68 8.12
N PRO A 205 -21.02 -9.44 8.00
CA PRO A 205 -21.63 -8.24 8.56
C PRO A 205 -21.45 -8.12 10.08
N GLY A 206 -21.69 -9.20 10.83
CA GLY A 206 -21.52 -9.19 12.28
C GLY A 206 -20.09 -8.94 12.72
N VAL A 207 -19.10 -9.55 12.02
CA VAL A 207 -17.69 -9.32 12.30
C VAL A 207 -17.30 -7.87 11.97
N ALA A 208 -17.73 -7.34 10.83
CA ALA A 208 -17.42 -5.97 10.40
C ALA A 208 -18.06 -4.93 11.34
N ALA A 209 -19.28 -5.17 11.80
CA ALA A 209 -19.98 -4.29 12.72
C ALA A 209 -19.31 -4.17 14.10
N ALA A 210 -18.52 -5.17 14.51
CA ALA A 210 -17.79 -5.17 15.77
C ALA A 210 -16.46 -4.38 15.70
N ALA A 211 -16.07 -3.87 14.51
CA ALA A 211 -14.81 -3.19 14.32
C ALA A 211 -14.82 -1.75 14.84
N ASP A 212 -13.71 -1.34 15.47
CA ASP A 212 -13.39 0.07 15.69
C ASP A 212 -12.73 0.67 14.43
N ILE A 213 -11.92 -0.14 13.72
CA ILE A 213 -11.25 0.20 12.47
C ILE A 213 -11.63 -0.85 11.42
N LEU A 214 -12.24 -0.43 10.31
CA LEU A 214 -12.59 -1.31 9.20
C LEU A 214 -11.79 -0.95 7.95
N VAL A 215 -11.00 -1.90 7.43
CA VAL A 215 -10.24 -1.74 6.20
C VAL A 215 -10.78 -2.70 5.13
N ALA A 216 -11.28 -2.15 4.01
CA ALA A 216 -11.74 -2.94 2.87
C ALA A 216 -10.62 -3.02 1.81
N ALA A 217 -9.93 -4.16 1.74
CA ALA A 217 -8.80 -4.43 0.83
C ALA A 217 -9.16 -5.48 -0.22
N ILE A 218 -10.24 -5.28 -0.97
CA ILE A 218 -10.79 -6.26 -1.94
C ILE A 218 -10.91 -5.74 -3.37
N GLY A 219 -10.51 -4.48 -3.64
CA GLY A 219 -10.53 -3.89 -4.98
C GLY A 219 -11.91 -3.85 -5.64
N ARG A 220 -13.00 -3.85 -4.87
CA ARG A 220 -14.39 -3.80 -5.36
C ARG A 220 -15.09 -2.54 -4.84
N PRO A 221 -15.25 -1.51 -5.66
CA PRO A 221 -16.01 -0.32 -5.28
C PRO A 221 -17.43 -0.68 -4.83
N GLY A 222 -17.92 -0.01 -3.76
CA GLY A 222 -19.28 -0.22 -3.26
C GLY A 222 -19.50 -1.53 -2.49
N PHE A 223 -18.48 -2.32 -2.23
CA PHE A 223 -18.64 -3.55 -1.45
C PHE A 223 -19.01 -3.29 0.00
N VAL A 224 -18.46 -2.25 0.60
CA VAL A 224 -18.85 -1.81 1.95
C VAL A 224 -20.15 -1.02 1.81
N SER A 225 -21.27 -1.74 1.97
CA SER A 225 -22.62 -1.17 2.00
C SER A 225 -23.01 -0.75 3.43
N ARG A 226 -24.19 -0.12 3.55
CA ARG A 226 -24.80 0.16 4.84
C ARG A 226 -24.91 -1.06 5.74
N ASP A 227 -25.21 -2.21 5.17
CA ASP A 227 -25.40 -3.46 5.92
C ASP A 227 -24.08 -4.00 6.51
N LEU A 228 -22.93 -3.61 5.93
CA LEU A 228 -21.59 -4.01 6.42
C LEU A 228 -21.00 -3.03 7.44
N SER A 229 -21.32 -1.73 7.35
CA SER A 229 -20.63 -0.72 8.18
C SER A 229 -21.56 0.16 9.01
N LEU A 230 -22.86 0.17 8.75
CA LEU A 230 -23.76 1.23 9.22
C LEU A 230 -24.84 0.80 10.19
N ILE A 231 -24.71 -0.32 10.85
CA ILE A 231 -25.57 -0.64 12.00
C ILE A 231 -25.45 0.46 13.08
N HIS A 232 -24.51 1.37 12.99
CA HIS A 232 -24.20 2.36 14.03
C HIS A 232 -24.35 3.84 13.64
N ILE A 233 -24.93 4.21 12.50
CA ILE A 233 -25.18 5.63 12.18
C ILE A 233 -26.48 6.16 12.81
N SER A 234 -27.35 5.32 13.33
CA SER A 234 -28.61 5.75 13.93
C SER A 234 -28.57 5.97 15.44
N GLU A 235 -27.46 5.67 16.14
CA GLU A 235 -27.32 5.98 17.56
C GLU A 235 -25.99 6.65 17.89
N PRO A 236 -25.98 7.77 18.64
CA PRO A 236 -24.76 8.47 19.04
C PRO A 236 -24.10 7.78 20.24
N THR A 237 -23.63 6.53 20.09
CA THR A 237 -22.97 5.83 21.18
C THR A 237 -21.64 5.21 20.75
N ARG A 238 -20.56 5.90 21.10
CA ARG A 238 -19.22 5.41 21.43
C ARG A 238 -18.29 4.86 20.34
N ARG A 239 -18.66 4.70 19.08
CA ARG A 239 -17.75 4.17 18.05
C ARG A 239 -17.90 4.93 16.75
N THR A 240 -16.85 5.59 16.31
CA THR A 240 -16.77 6.18 14.96
C THR A 240 -16.10 5.15 14.06
N PRO A 241 -16.82 4.38 13.24
CA PRO A 241 -16.19 3.45 12.31
C PRO A 241 -15.48 4.25 11.23
N ILE A 242 -14.18 3.97 11.04
CA ILE A 242 -13.40 4.53 9.96
C ILE A 242 -13.42 3.50 8.83
N SER A 243 -14.11 3.86 7.75
CA SER A 243 -14.16 3.05 6.54
C SER A 243 -13.17 3.58 5.51
N TYR A 244 -12.23 2.76 5.09
CA TYR A 244 -11.33 3.03 3.99
C TYR A 244 -11.52 1.97 2.90
N ALA A 245 -11.83 2.42 1.67
CA ALA A 245 -11.86 1.58 0.48
C ALA A 245 -10.65 1.92 -0.40
N VAL A 246 -9.81 0.94 -0.68
CA VAL A 246 -8.70 1.00 -1.64
C VAL A 246 -9.15 0.38 -2.96
#